data_824a161a5123dd116b172276c8fa6bab
#
_entry.id   824a161a5123dd116b172276c8fa6bab
#
_cell.length_a   1.000
_cell.length_b   1.000
_cell.length_c   1.000
_cell.angle_alpha   90.00
_cell.angle_beta   90.00
_cell.angle_gamma   90.00
#
_symmetry.space_group_name_H-M   'P 1'
#
loop_
_entity.id
_entity.type
_entity.pdbx_description
1 polymer ?
#
loop_
_entity_poly.entity_id
_entity_poly.type
_entity_poly.pdbx_seq_one_letter_code
_entity_poly.pdbx_strand_id
1 'polypeptide(L)'
;MIVGITGPPGAGKSTLVDQLAKIIRQAGQSAGIIAVDPSSPYSHGAILGDRIRMQQHHDDPGVFIRSMATRGRLGGVAQGTLEMALLFDAAGRDVVLIETVGVGQDEIEIARLADVTVVVLVPGMGDDVQAIKAGIMEIADVFAINKSDLPGAERLEQEIRAMQSLGEAAERAEAAPVRRVAAIEGAGIEELLKVIRAAFEKRGRLNSRRETWSFRLREMLRDRLLASLPEAELEHHAAQVASKTEDPYAAVEALRTLVMSR
;
A
#
# COMPACT_ATOMS: atom_id res chain seq x y z
N MET A 1 11.25 8.29 -3.49
CA MET A 1 9.82 8.53 -3.14
C MET A 1 9.06 7.22 -3.29
N ILE A 2 8.33 6.81 -2.23
CA ILE A 2 7.51 5.58 -2.23
C ILE A 2 6.04 6.00 -2.31
N VAL A 3 5.32 5.51 -3.34
CA VAL A 3 3.91 5.82 -3.59
C VAL A 3 3.10 4.53 -3.48
N GLY A 4 2.17 4.49 -2.52
CA GLY A 4 1.19 3.41 -2.39
C GLY A 4 -0.04 3.69 -3.23
N ILE A 5 -0.46 2.72 -4.04
CA ILE A 5 -1.63 2.82 -4.91
C ILE A 5 -2.62 1.74 -4.48
N THR A 6 -3.74 2.17 -3.92
CA THR A 6 -4.77 1.32 -3.37
C THR A 6 -6.15 1.68 -3.93
N GLY A 7 -7.15 0.88 -3.63
CA GLY A 7 -8.52 1.06 -4.09
C GLY A 7 -9.15 -0.28 -4.49
N PRO A 8 -10.45 -0.32 -4.75
CA PRO A 8 -11.19 -1.56 -4.98
C PRO A 8 -10.70 -2.35 -6.20
N PRO A 9 -10.96 -3.67 -6.23
CA PRO A 9 -10.69 -4.49 -7.41
C PRO A 9 -11.36 -3.91 -8.65
N GLY A 10 -10.70 -3.99 -9.79
CA GLY A 10 -11.25 -3.45 -11.05
C GLY A 10 -11.18 -1.93 -11.19
N ALA A 11 -10.67 -1.18 -10.21
CA ALA A 11 -10.49 0.27 -10.31
C ALA A 11 -9.43 0.70 -11.36
N GLY A 12 -8.66 -0.25 -11.89
CA GLY A 12 -7.64 0.03 -12.91
C GLY A 12 -6.30 0.48 -12.33
N LYS A 13 -5.98 0.05 -11.11
CA LYS A 13 -4.72 0.37 -10.43
C LYS A 13 -3.49 -0.02 -11.25
N SER A 14 -3.45 -1.25 -11.76
CA SER A 14 -2.32 -1.74 -12.57
C SER A 14 -2.11 -0.90 -13.84
N THR A 15 -3.20 -0.51 -14.52
CA THR A 15 -3.13 0.37 -15.68
C THR A 15 -2.62 1.76 -15.29
N LEU A 16 -3.03 2.27 -14.14
CA LEU A 16 -2.57 3.55 -13.62
C LEU A 16 -1.08 3.50 -13.26
N VAL A 17 -0.62 2.43 -12.60
CA VAL A 17 0.80 2.20 -12.28
C VAL A 17 1.64 2.16 -13.54
N ASP A 18 1.19 1.45 -14.56
CA ASP A 18 1.83 1.37 -15.87
C ASP A 18 2.01 2.75 -16.52
N GLN A 19 0.95 3.56 -16.54
CA GLN A 19 1.01 4.92 -17.11
C GLN A 19 1.88 5.86 -16.27
N LEU A 20 1.82 5.78 -14.95
CA LEU A 20 2.71 6.55 -14.08
C LEU A 20 4.18 6.18 -14.33
N ALA A 21 4.51 4.89 -14.44
CA ALA A 21 5.85 4.43 -14.75
C ALA A 21 6.34 4.99 -16.10
N LYS A 22 5.49 4.97 -17.11
CA LYS A 22 5.80 5.54 -18.44
C LYS A 22 6.14 7.03 -18.36
N ILE A 23 5.35 7.84 -17.65
CA ILE A 23 5.60 9.27 -17.51
C ILE A 23 6.88 9.53 -16.68
N ILE A 24 7.11 8.75 -15.62
CA ILE A 24 8.35 8.82 -14.83
C ILE A 24 9.56 8.55 -15.73
N ARG A 25 9.48 7.54 -16.60
CA ARG A 25 10.55 7.20 -17.55
C ARG A 25 10.75 8.27 -18.61
N GLN A 26 9.68 8.87 -19.13
CA GLN A 26 9.75 9.98 -20.07
C GLN A 26 10.44 11.22 -19.48
N ALA A 27 10.33 11.40 -18.17
CA ALA A 27 11.05 12.44 -17.44
C ALA A 27 12.53 12.07 -17.14
N GLY A 28 13.04 10.95 -17.68
CA GLY A 28 14.42 10.48 -17.46
C GLY A 28 14.66 9.84 -16.10
N GLN A 29 13.61 9.63 -15.29
CA GLN A 29 13.71 9.04 -13.95
C GLN A 29 13.49 7.53 -14.00
N SER A 30 14.02 6.82 -12.99
CA SER A 30 13.86 5.38 -12.83
C SER A 30 12.67 5.03 -11.93
N ALA A 31 12.02 3.89 -12.20
CA ALA A 31 10.87 3.40 -11.44
C ALA A 31 11.11 1.98 -10.91
N GLY A 32 10.76 1.76 -9.64
CA GLY A 32 10.57 0.42 -9.08
C GLY A 32 9.07 0.16 -8.91
N ILE A 33 8.58 -0.99 -9.34
CA ILE A 33 7.17 -1.37 -9.21
C ILE A 33 7.09 -2.63 -8.33
N ILE A 34 6.31 -2.55 -7.27
CA ILE A 34 6.00 -3.67 -6.40
C ILE A 34 4.50 -3.96 -6.54
N ALA A 35 4.17 -5.05 -7.22
CA ALA A 35 2.80 -5.54 -7.34
C ALA A 35 2.54 -6.56 -6.22
N VAL A 36 1.62 -6.21 -5.31
CA VAL A 36 1.22 -7.11 -4.22
C VAL A 36 -0.01 -7.88 -4.68
N ASP A 37 0.16 -9.18 -4.93
CA ASP A 37 -0.90 -10.07 -5.40
C ASP A 37 -1.44 -10.96 -4.27
N PRO A 38 -2.72 -11.36 -4.31
CA PRO A 38 -3.21 -12.40 -3.42
C PRO A 38 -2.45 -13.68 -3.70
N SER A 39 -2.12 -14.41 -2.63
CA SER A 39 -1.51 -15.73 -2.79
C SER A 39 -2.48 -16.69 -3.46
N SER A 40 -2.00 -17.45 -4.43
CA SER A 40 -2.74 -18.60 -4.93
C SER A 40 -2.94 -19.61 -3.79
N PRO A 41 -4.16 -20.05 -3.49
CA PRO A 41 -4.41 -21.05 -2.45
C PRO A 41 -3.74 -22.40 -2.76
N TYR A 42 -3.35 -22.64 -4.01
CA TYR A 42 -2.75 -23.91 -4.45
C TYR A 42 -1.22 -23.87 -4.53
N SER A 43 -0.64 -22.76 -4.99
CA SER A 43 0.81 -22.67 -5.22
C SER A 43 1.55 -21.83 -4.19
N HIS A 44 0.85 -21.11 -3.31
CA HIS A 44 1.39 -20.12 -2.38
C HIS A 44 2.29 -19.04 -3.04
N GLY A 45 2.24 -18.96 -4.37
CA GLY A 45 2.95 -17.98 -5.17
C GLY A 45 2.05 -16.84 -5.64
N ALA A 46 2.63 -15.72 -6.07
CA ALA A 46 1.92 -14.62 -6.70
C ALA A 46 1.22 -15.10 -7.98
N ILE A 47 -0.01 -14.68 -8.19
CA ILE A 47 -0.71 -14.92 -9.47
C ILE A 47 -0.09 -13.96 -10.47
N LEU A 48 0.73 -14.47 -11.40
CA LEU A 48 1.57 -13.72 -12.34
C LEU A 48 0.80 -12.78 -13.33
N GLY A 49 -0.47 -12.45 -13.06
CA GLY A 49 -1.31 -11.66 -13.93
C GLY A 49 -0.74 -10.26 -14.22
N ASP A 50 -0.07 -9.63 -13.26
CA ASP A 50 0.43 -8.27 -13.41
C ASP A 50 1.73 -8.20 -14.23
N ARG A 51 2.57 -9.22 -14.21
CA ARG A 51 3.73 -9.31 -15.10
C ARG A 51 3.34 -9.32 -16.59
N ILE A 52 2.23 -9.96 -16.92
CA ILE A 52 1.72 -10.01 -18.30
C ILE A 52 1.20 -8.64 -18.74
N ARG A 53 0.62 -7.86 -17.83
CA ARG A 53 0.06 -6.53 -18.12
C ARG A 53 1.12 -5.45 -18.30
N MET A 54 2.30 -5.62 -17.67
CA MET A 54 3.41 -4.65 -17.71
C MET A 54 4.56 -5.07 -18.65
N GLN A 55 4.29 -5.92 -19.64
CA GLN A 55 5.29 -6.44 -20.58
C GLN A 55 6.05 -5.34 -21.33
N GLN A 56 5.41 -4.19 -21.57
CA GLN A 56 6.03 -3.06 -22.27
C GLN A 56 7.22 -2.42 -21.52
N HIS A 57 7.38 -2.70 -20.22
CA HIS A 57 8.53 -2.22 -19.45
C HIS A 57 9.63 -3.25 -19.28
N HIS A 58 9.48 -4.47 -19.85
CA HIS A 58 10.39 -5.59 -19.60
C HIS A 58 11.82 -5.30 -20.08
N ASP A 59 11.95 -4.57 -21.17
CA ASP A 59 13.23 -4.23 -21.78
C ASP A 59 13.78 -2.84 -21.36
N ASP A 60 13.06 -2.13 -20.49
CA ASP A 60 13.51 -0.83 -19.99
C ASP A 60 14.38 -0.99 -18.73
N PRO A 61 15.71 -0.75 -18.81
CA PRO A 61 16.61 -0.87 -17.66
C PRO A 61 16.29 0.14 -16.53
N GLY A 62 15.52 1.17 -16.83
CA GLY A 62 15.04 2.15 -15.87
C GLY A 62 13.83 1.71 -15.08
N VAL A 63 13.18 0.58 -15.43
CA VAL A 63 12.03 0.01 -14.70
C VAL A 63 12.40 -1.34 -14.14
N PHE A 64 12.10 -1.57 -12.86
CA PHE A 64 12.20 -2.88 -12.25
C PHE A 64 10.87 -3.26 -11.61
N ILE A 65 10.37 -4.45 -11.95
CA ILE A 65 9.05 -4.95 -11.49
C ILE A 65 9.23 -6.18 -10.62
N ARG A 66 8.63 -6.17 -9.43
CA ARG A 66 8.59 -7.31 -8.53
C ARG A 66 7.17 -7.61 -8.06
N SER A 67 6.69 -8.82 -8.32
CA SER A 67 5.45 -9.32 -7.73
C SER A 67 5.73 -9.93 -6.36
N MET A 68 4.90 -9.60 -5.38
CA MET A 68 4.94 -10.10 -4.01
C MET A 68 3.64 -10.83 -3.71
N ALA A 69 3.72 -11.99 -3.06
CA ALA A 69 2.55 -12.77 -2.67
C ALA A 69 2.20 -12.53 -1.20
N THR A 70 0.92 -12.41 -0.87
CA THR A 70 0.45 -12.18 0.51
C THR A 70 0.70 -13.36 1.46
N ARG A 71 0.93 -14.57 0.97
CA ARG A 71 1.25 -15.81 1.70
C ARG A 71 0.39 -16.10 2.94
N GLY A 72 -0.79 -15.48 3.07
CA GLY A 72 -1.74 -15.74 4.15
C GLY A 72 -1.27 -15.37 5.57
N ARG A 73 -0.12 -14.72 5.74
CA ARG A 73 0.37 -14.25 7.04
C ARG A 73 -0.11 -12.82 7.29
N LEU A 74 -0.84 -12.60 8.37
CA LEU A 74 -1.14 -11.26 8.89
C LEU A 74 0.19 -10.50 9.09
N GLY A 75 0.36 -9.40 8.37
CA GLY A 75 1.56 -8.54 8.46
C GLY A 75 2.78 -8.96 7.62
N GLY A 76 2.88 -10.20 7.13
CA GLY A 76 4.06 -10.68 6.40
C GLY A 76 4.27 -10.05 5.02
N VAL A 77 3.21 -9.56 4.40
CA VAL A 77 3.27 -8.86 3.10
C VAL A 77 3.84 -7.47 3.25
N ALA A 78 3.41 -6.77 4.31
CA ALA A 78 3.89 -5.43 4.59
C ALA A 78 5.41 -5.42 4.80
N GLN A 79 5.97 -6.41 5.52
CA GLN A 79 7.40 -6.51 5.74
C GLN A 79 8.18 -6.73 4.44
N GLY A 80 7.86 -7.78 3.67
CA GLY A 80 8.56 -8.05 2.42
C GLY A 80 8.44 -6.91 1.41
N THR A 81 7.30 -6.22 1.39
CA THR A 81 7.06 -5.06 0.56
C THR A 81 7.90 -3.87 1.02
N LEU A 82 8.00 -3.62 2.33
CA LEU A 82 8.86 -2.59 2.89
C LEU A 82 10.33 -2.86 2.58
N GLU A 83 10.81 -4.07 2.83
CA GLU A 83 12.19 -4.47 2.53
C GLU A 83 12.53 -4.29 1.05
N MET A 84 11.62 -4.68 0.16
CA MET A 84 11.79 -4.48 -1.28
C MET A 84 11.77 -3.00 -1.67
N ALA A 85 10.88 -2.19 -1.08
CA ALA A 85 10.85 -0.75 -1.32
C ALA A 85 12.14 -0.07 -0.86
N LEU A 86 12.68 -0.45 0.29
CA LEU A 86 13.97 0.03 0.79
C LEU A 86 15.14 -0.41 -0.09
N LEU A 87 15.11 -1.63 -0.63
CA LEU A 87 16.11 -2.09 -1.60
C LEU A 87 16.05 -1.27 -2.90
N PHE A 88 14.87 -0.92 -3.39
CA PHE A 88 14.74 -0.06 -4.56
C PHE A 88 15.25 1.35 -4.31
N ASP A 89 14.97 1.92 -3.13
CA ASP A 89 15.49 3.23 -2.71
C ASP A 89 17.02 3.20 -2.61
N ALA A 90 17.59 2.19 -1.96
CA ALA A 90 19.03 1.98 -1.86
C ALA A 90 19.70 1.73 -3.22
N ALA A 91 19.00 1.09 -4.16
CA ALA A 91 19.45 0.91 -5.54
C ALA A 91 19.32 2.19 -6.40
N GLY A 92 18.92 3.31 -5.81
CA GLY A 92 18.81 4.61 -6.48
C GLY A 92 17.61 4.76 -7.41
N ARG A 93 16.52 4.01 -7.18
CA ARG A 93 15.27 4.23 -7.92
C ARG A 93 14.61 5.54 -7.47
N ASP A 94 14.33 6.42 -8.43
CA ASP A 94 13.76 7.75 -8.13
C ASP A 94 12.35 7.67 -7.54
N VAL A 95 11.54 6.74 -8.06
CA VAL A 95 10.16 6.50 -7.62
C VAL A 95 9.92 5.01 -7.44
N VAL A 96 9.30 4.63 -6.31
CA VAL A 96 8.82 3.27 -6.05
C VAL A 96 7.30 3.31 -6.00
N LEU A 97 6.64 2.56 -6.87
CA LEU A 97 5.19 2.39 -6.94
C LEU A 97 4.82 1.05 -6.29
N ILE A 98 3.97 1.07 -5.28
CA ILE A 98 3.46 -0.14 -4.62
C ILE A 98 1.97 -0.26 -4.95
N GLU A 99 1.59 -1.30 -5.67
CA GLU A 99 0.21 -1.60 -6.01
C GLU A 99 -0.37 -2.67 -5.08
N THR A 100 -1.54 -2.42 -4.49
CA THR A 100 -2.28 -3.41 -3.69
C THR A 100 -3.36 -4.11 -4.50
N VAL A 101 -3.83 -5.25 -3.99
CA VAL A 101 -4.94 -6.02 -4.60
C VAL A 101 -6.27 -5.28 -4.50
N GLY A 102 -6.45 -4.48 -3.46
CA GLY A 102 -7.70 -3.76 -3.23
C GLY A 102 -8.73 -4.55 -2.40
N VAL A 103 -8.27 -5.48 -1.55
CA VAL A 103 -9.13 -6.23 -0.64
C VAL A 103 -8.51 -6.33 0.75
N GLY A 104 -9.11 -5.69 1.75
CA GLY A 104 -8.82 -5.94 3.16
C GLY A 104 -7.77 -5.03 3.82
N GLN A 105 -7.15 -5.53 4.89
CA GLN A 105 -6.26 -4.76 5.77
C GLN A 105 -4.92 -4.39 5.11
N ASP A 106 -4.50 -5.09 4.06
CA ASP A 106 -3.26 -4.82 3.33
C ASP A 106 -3.22 -3.39 2.76
N GLU A 107 -4.39 -2.80 2.48
CA GLU A 107 -4.52 -1.42 2.00
C GLU A 107 -4.03 -0.41 3.04
N ILE A 108 -4.41 -0.59 4.30
CA ILE A 108 -4.03 0.28 5.41
C ILE A 108 -2.54 0.12 5.73
N GLU A 109 -2.03 -1.11 5.69
CA GLU A 109 -0.62 -1.39 5.95
C GLU A 109 0.27 -0.73 4.90
N ILE A 110 -0.07 -0.84 3.62
CA ILE A 110 0.71 -0.23 2.53
C ILE A 110 0.63 1.30 2.58
N ALA A 111 -0.53 1.85 2.94
CA ALA A 111 -0.66 3.29 3.16
C ALA A 111 0.30 3.81 4.24
N ARG A 112 0.53 3.01 5.28
CA ARG A 112 1.49 3.35 6.35
C ARG A 112 2.95 3.19 5.92
N LEU A 113 3.22 2.35 4.93
CA LEU A 113 4.55 2.14 4.37
C LEU A 113 4.93 3.19 3.32
N ALA A 114 3.96 3.75 2.62
CA ALA A 114 4.18 4.73 1.57
C ALA A 114 4.53 6.12 2.13
N ASP A 115 5.22 6.90 1.32
CA ASP A 115 5.41 8.33 1.57
C ASP A 115 4.17 9.13 1.14
N VAL A 116 3.48 8.65 0.10
CA VAL A 116 2.21 9.19 -0.41
C VAL A 116 1.29 8.05 -0.77
N THR A 117 0.04 8.13 -0.34
CA THR A 117 -1.01 7.15 -0.65
C THR A 117 -2.00 7.72 -1.66
N VAL A 118 -2.13 7.05 -2.79
CA VAL A 118 -3.12 7.34 -3.84
C VAL A 118 -4.26 6.33 -3.73
N VAL A 119 -5.46 6.81 -3.46
CA VAL A 119 -6.67 5.98 -3.48
C VAL A 119 -7.34 6.12 -4.84
N VAL A 120 -7.47 5.00 -5.55
CA VAL A 120 -8.06 4.93 -6.89
C VAL A 120 -9.51 4.49 -6.78
N LEU A 121 -10.41 5.31 -7.28
CA LEU A 121 -11.85 5.07 -7.31
C LEU A 121 -12.36 5.14 -8.76
N VAL A 122 -13.54 4.56 -9.02
CA VAL A 122 -14.17 4.60 -10.36
C VAL A 122 -15.66 4.93 -10.25
N PRO A 123 -16.25 5.58 -11.26
CA PRO A 123 -17.68 5.82 -11.30
C PRO A 123 -18.49 4.52 -11.27
N GLY A 124 -19.65 4.52 -10.63
CA GLY A 124 -20.59 3.40 -10.65
C GLY A 124 -20.43 2.36 -9.53
N MET A 125 -19.51 2.54 -8.60
CA MET A 125 -19.32 1.66 -7.44
C MET A 125 -20.20 2.07 -6.24
N GLY A 126 -21.52 2.21 -6.43
CA GLY A 126 -22.45 2.82 -5.48
C GLY A 126 -22.40 2.27 -4.05
N ASP A 127 -22.48 0.96 -3.85
CA ASP A 127 -22.46 0.34 -2.51
C ASP A 127 -21.02 0.17 -1.97
N ASP A 128 -20.03 -0.04 -2.85
CA ASP A 128 -18.63 -0.18 -2.46
C ASP A 128 -18.03 1.14 -1.93
N VAL A 129 -18.51 2.30 -2.42
CA VAL A 129 -18.14 3.61 -1.86
C VAL A 129 -18.60 3.75 -0.40
N GLN A 130 -19.66 3.07 0.00
CA GLN A 130 -20.10 3.07 1.40
C GLN A 130 -19.21 2.18 2.31
N ALA A 131 -18.72 1.06 1.81
CA ALA A 131 -17.76 0.21 2.51
C ALA A 131 -16.36 0.86 2.60
N ILE A 132 -16.00 1.67 1.61
CA ILE A 132 -14.77 2.49 1.56
C ILE A 132 -14.77 3.60 2.63
N LYS A 133 -15.95 3.99 3.15
CA LYS A 133 -16.17 5.20 3.98
C LYS A 133 -15.39 5.26 5.28
N ALA A 134 -15.01 4.16 5.91
CA ALA A 134 -14.49 4.24 7.29
C ALA A 134 -12.96 4.26 7.42
N GLY A 135 -12.19 3.68 6.52
CA GLY A 135 -10.73 3.58 6.68
C GLY A 135 -9.91 4.18 5.52
N ILE A 136 -10.42 4.05 4.30
CA ILE A 136 -9.68 4.48 3.10
C ILE A 136 -9.64 6.00 2.96
N MET A 137 -10.68 6.71 3.43
CA MET A 137 -10.70 8.18 3.43
C MET A 137 -9.62 8.79 4.32
N GLU A 138 -9.28 8.10 5.41
CA GLU A 138 -8.28 8.57 6.38
C GLU A 138 -6.84 8.40 5.89
N ILE A 139 -6.60 7.38 5.06
CA ILE A 139 -5.25 7.06 4.58
C ILE A 139 -4.88 7.79 3.29
N ALA A 140 -5.84 8.37 2.57
CA ALA A 140 -5.60 9.01 1.29
C ALA A 140 -4.84 10.33 1.43
N ASP A 141 -3.74 10.47 0.71
CA ASP A 141 -3.08 11.74 0.46
C ASP A 141 -3.54 12.37 -0.85
N VAL A 142 -3.98 11.52 -1.80
CA VAL A 142 -4.51 11.90 -3.11
C VAL A 142 -5.62 10.93 -3.50
N PHE A 143 -6.72 11.44 -4.03
CA PHE A 143 -7.75 10.63 -4.70
C PHE A 143 -7.59 10.69 -6.21
N ALA A 144 -7.57 9.53 -6.87
CA ALA A 144 -7.61 9.40 -8.32
C ALA A 144 -8.95 8.78 -8.74
N ILE A 145 -9.81 9.53 -9.42
CA ILE A 145 -11.02 8.99 -10.04
C ILE A 145 -10.63 8.50 -11.43
N ASN A 146 -10.41 7.19 -11.55
CA ASN A 146 -10.06 6.55 -12.81
C ASN A 146 -11.30 6.25 -13.63
N LYS A 147 -11.11 5.95 -14.92
CA LYS A 147 -12.17 5.79 -15.90
C LYS A 147 -13.09 7.02 -15.95
N SER A 148 -12.50 8.20 -15.91
CA SER A 148 -13.23 9.47 -15.89
C SER A 148 -13.91 9.79 -17.23
N ASP A 149 -13.65 9.00 -18.27
CA ASP A 149 -14.36 8.90 -19.52
C ASP A 149 -15.78 8.34 -19.36
N LEU A 150 -16.03 7.60 -18.27
CA LEU A 150 -17.35 7.04 -17.97
C LEU A 150 -18.27 8.07 -17.28
N PRO A 151 -19.60 7.98 -17.49
CA PRO A 151 -20.57 8.80 -16.78
C PRO A 151 -20.47 8.66 -15.25
N GLY A 152 -20.66 9.74 -14.52
CA GLY A 152 -20.69 9.73 -13.05
C GLY A 152 -19.38 10.14 -12.37
N ALA A 153 -18.29 10.39 -13.10
CA ALA A 153 -17.02 10.82 -12.52
C ALA A 153 -17.12 12.15 -11.73
N GLU A 154 -17.92 13.10 -12.24
CA GLU A 154 -18.16 14.39 -11.56
C GLU A 154 -18.97 14.22 -10.28
N ARG A 155 -19.97 13.36 -10.31
CA ARG A 155 -20.77 13.03 -9.14
C ARG A 155 -19.90 12.38 -8.04
N LEU A 156 -19.06 11.42 -8.40
CA LEU A 156 -18.13 10.78 -7.47
C LEU A 156 -17.15 11.78 -6.87
N GLU A 157 -16.64 12.73 -7.66
CA GLU A 157 -15.77 13.81 -7.15
C GLU A 157 -16.50 14.66 -6.10
N GLN A 158 -17.76 15.04 -6.35
CA GLN A 158 -18.56 15.80 -5.41
C GLN A 158 -18.85 15.02 -4.12
N GLU A 159 -19.13 13.71 -4.23
CA GLU A 159 -19.33 12.82 -3.09
C GLU A 159 -18.07 12.71 -2.22
N ILE A 160 -16.87 12.55 -2.82
CA ILE A 160 -15.60 12.53 -2.10
C ILE A 160 -15.38 13.86 -1.37
N ARG A 161 -15.57 14.99 -2.05
CA ARG A 161 -15.40 16.33 -1.46
C ARG A 161 -16.38 16.57 -0.30
N ALA A 162 -17.63 16.13 -0.45
CA ALA A 162 -18.61 16.20 0.62
C ALA A 162 -18.22 15.36 1.83
N MET A 163 -17.73 14.14 1.62
CA MET A 163 -17.24 13.29 2.71
C MET A 163 -16.02 13.90 3.43
N GLN A 164 -15.10 14.49 2.70
CA GLN A 164 -13.94 15.19 3.28
C GLN A 164 -14.35 16.37 4.17
N SER A 165 -15.47 17.02 3.89
CA SER A 165 -15.98 18.15 4.70
C SER A 165 -16.75 17.73 5.95
N LEU A 166 -17.22 16.48 6.04
CA LEU A 166 -18.09 15.98 7.12
C LEU A 166 -17.39 15.06 8.13
N GLY A 167 -16.21 14.51 7.80
CA GLY A 167 -15.51 13.52 8.61
C GLY A 167 -14.35 14.07 9.42
N GLU A 168 -13.61 13.19 10.11
CA GLU A 168 -12.32 13.50 10.78
C GLU A 168 -11.29 14.11 9.81
N ALA A 169 -11.48 13.91 8.50
CA ALA A 169 -10.75 14.62 7.45
C ALA A 169 -10.95 16.16 7.51
N ALA A 170 -12.03 16.65 8.13
CA ALA A 170 -12.24 18.08 8.35
C ALA A 170 -11.26 18.69 9.38
N GLU A 171 -10.66 17.86 10.24
CA GLU A 171 -9.61 18.28 11.18
C GLU A 171 -8.24 18.43 10.52
N ARG A 172 -8.07 17.90 9.29
CA ARG A 172 -6.86 18.13 8.50
C ARG A 172 -6.83 19.57 8.03
N ALA A 173 -5.66 20.19 8.12
CA ALA A 173 -5.46 21.59 7.66
C ALA A 173 -5.83 21.81 6.18
N GLU A 174 -5.83 20.75 5.37
CA GLU A 174 -6.27 20.75 3.97
C GLU A 174 -6.82 19.38 3.56
N ALA A 175 -7.91 19.39 2.77
CA ALA A 175 -8.48 18.19 2.17
C ALA A 175 -7.53 17.56 1.14
N ALA A 176 -7.51 16.22 1.05
CA ALA A 176 -6.73 15.51 0.05
C ALA A 176 -7.21 15.87 -1.37
N PRO A 177 -6.32 16.22 -2.29
CA PRO A 177 -6.71 16.60 -3.64
C PRO A 177 -7.34 15.43 -4.40
N VAL A 178 -8.35 15.75 -5.21
CA VAL A 178 -9.04 14.79 -6.09
C VAL A 178 -8.64 15.08 -7.52
N ARG A 179 -8.26 14.05 -8.30
CA ARG A 179 -7.93 14.16 -9.73
C ARG A 179 -8.70 13.11 -10.54
N ARG A 180 -9.27 13.54 -11.64
CA ARG A 180 -9.90 12.66 -12.64
C ARG A 180 -8.85 12.22 -13.64
N VAL A 181 -8.82 10.91 -13.93
CA VAL A 181 -7.89 10.31 -14.90
C VAL A 181 -8.61 9.26 -15.75
N ALA A 182 -8.17 9.07 -16.97
CA ALA A 182 -8.54 7.94 -17.81
C ALA A 182 -7.26 7.18 -18.15
N ALA A 183 -6.89 6.20 -17.31
CA ALA A 183 -5.60 5.55 -17.37
C ALA A 183 -5.36 4.81 -18.71
N ILE A 184 -6.39 4.25 -19.34
CA ILE A 184 -6.28 3.59 -20.64
C ILE A 184 -5.86 4.60 -21.73
N GLU A 185 -6.38 5.82 -21.67
CA GLU A 185 -6.09 6.89 -22.64
C GLU A 185 -4.85 7.71 -22.27
N GLY A 186 -4.31 7.52 -21.06
CA GLY A 186 -3.22 8.33 -20.52
C GLY A 186 -3.64 9.74 -20.10
N ALA A 187 -4.94 10.05 -20.11
CA ALA A 187 -5.42 11.39 -19.80
C ALA A 187 -5.37 11.69 -18.30
N GLY A 188 -4.88 12.88 -17.92
CA GLY A 188 -4.81 13.37 -16.54
C GLY A 188 -3.67 12.77 -15.70
N ILE A 189 -2.83 11.87 -16.25
CA ILE A 189 -1.79 11.16 -15.50
C ILE A 189 -0.63 12.10 -15.12
N GLU A 190 -0.22 13.00 -16.00
CA GLU A 190 0.82 13.98 -15.68
C GLU A 190 0.41 14.90 -14.54
N GLU A 191 -0.83 15.38 -14.55
CA GLU A 191 -1.40 16.19 -13.49
C GLU A 191 -1.50 15.44 -12.19
N LEU A 192 -1.88 14.15 -12.24
CA LEU A 192 -1.88 13.28 -11.07
C LEU A 192 -0.46 13.15 -10.50
N LEU A 193 0.56 12.89 -11.32
CA LEU A 193 1.94 12.79 -10.86
C LEU A 193 2.45 14.08 -10.22
N LYS A 194 2.08 15.26 -10.78
CA LYS A 194 2.40 16.56 -10.17
C LYS A 194 1.79 16.70 -8.79
N VAL A 195 0.54 16.27 -8.62
CA VAL A 195 -0.16 16.32 -7.32
C VAL A 195 0.46 15.34 -6.31
N ILE A 196 0.84 14.14 -6.74
CA ILE A 196 1.56 13.16 -5.91
C ILE A 196 2.88 13.77 -5.40
N ARG A 197 3.65 14.42 -6.27
CA ARG A 197 4.91 15.07 -5.90
C ARG A 197 4.68 16.23 -4.93
N ALA A 198 3.67 17.05 -5.15
CA ALA A 198 3.31 18.13 -4.24
C ALA A 198 2.89 17.61 -2.85
N ALA A 199 2.15 16.50 -2.80
CA ALA A 199 1.79 15.83 -1.56
C ALA A 199 3.03 15.28 -0.83
N PHE A 200 3.98 14.70 -1.56
CA PHE A 200 5.25 14.23 -1.01
C PHE A 200 6.09 15.38 -0.41
N GLU A 201 6.22 16.49 -1.13
CA GLU A 201 6.96 17.67 -0.65
C GLU A 201 6.31 18.26 0.61
N LYS A 202 4.98 18.31 0.65
CA LYS A 202 4.22 18.77 1.81
C LYS A 202 4.40 17.85 3.02
N ARG A 203 4.36 16.52 2.83
CA ARG A 203 4.66 15.52 3.85
C ARG A 203 6.15 15.46 4.23
N GLY A 204 7.02 15.93 3.37
CA GLY A 204 8.47 15.99 3.58
C GLY A 204 8.93 16.88 4.73
N ARG A 205 8.00 17.55 5.45
CA ARG A 205 8.29 18.20 6.73
C ARG A 205 8.74 17.14 7.75
N LEU A 206 9.79 17.45 8.49
CA LEU A 206 10.52 16.53 9.38
C LEU A 206 9.62 15.66 10.29
N ASN A 207 8.49 16.20 10.75
CA ASN A 207 7.58 15.49 11.65
C ASN A 207 6.86 14.31 10.98
N SER A 208 6.35 14.48 9.76
CA SER A 208 5.64 13.41 9.04
C SER A 208 6.58 12.27 8.65
N ARG A 209 7.81 12.56 8.20
CA ARG A 209 8.84 11.54 7.95
C ARG A 209 9.22 10.78 9.22
N ARG A 210 9.32 11.48 10.36
CA ARG A 210 9.62 10.87 11.65
C ARG A 210 8.52 9.89 12.08
N GLU A 211 7.25 10.23 11.89
CA GLU A 211 6.11 9.36 12.22
C GLU A 211 6.11 8.10 11.34
N THR A 212 6.28 8.26 10.03
CA THR A 212 6.40 7.14 9.08
C THR A 212 7.56 6.21 9.47
N TRP A 213 8.75 6.76 9.77
CA TRP A 213 9.90 5.96 10.19
C TRP A 213 9.70 5.34 11.57
N SER A 214 9.04 6.02 12.51
CA SER A 214 8.70 5.45 13.81
C SER A 214 7.79 4.22 13.66
N PHE A 215 6.82 4.29 12.75
CA PHE A 215 5.98 3.13 12.43
C PHE A 215 6.79 2.00 11.78
N ARG A 216 7.55 2.30 10.72
CA ARG A 216 8.40 1.31 10.00
C ARG A 216 9.36 0.59 10.95
N LEU A 217 10.03 1.32 11.82
CA LEU A 217 10.97 0.75 12.79
C LEU A 217 10.28 -0.16 13.82
N ARG A 218 9.06 0.18 14.26
CA ARG A 218 8.29 -0.68 15.17
C ARG A 218 7.91 -1.99 14.49
N GLU A 219 7.43 -1.94 13.25
CA GLU A 219 7.09 -3.14 12.49
C GLU A 219 8.32 -4.03 12.25
N MET A 220 9.42 -3.45 11.78
CA MET A 220 10.68 -4.18 11.57
C MET A 220 11.20 -4.81 12.88
N LEU A 221 11.09 -4.12 14.01
CA LEU A 221 11.48 -4.64 15.32
C LEU A 221 10.55 -5.79 15.73
N ARG A 222 9.25 -5.60 15.62
CA ARG A 222 8.25 -6.64 15.93
C ARG A 222 8.54 -7.92 15.16
N ASP A 223 8.73 -7.81 13.86
CA ASP A 223 8.93 -8.96 12.99
C ASP A 223 10.26 -9.67 13.30
N ARG A 224 11.30 -8.91 13.60
CA ARG A 224 12.59 -9.48 13.99
C ARG A 224 12.54 -10.22 15.33
N LEU A 225 11.78 -9.68 16.29
CA LEU A 225 11.56 -10.35 17.58
C LEU A 225 10.75 -11.63 17.40
N LEU A 226 9.66 -11.58 16.63
CA LEU A 226 8.85 -12.77 16.34
C LEU A 226 9.63 -13.84 15.56
N ALA A 227 10.43 -13.44 14.57
CA ALA A 227 11.28 -14.37 13.82
C ALA A 227 12.38 -15.05 14.66
N SER A 228 12.77 -14.44 15.78
CA SER A 228 13.74 -15.03 16.72
C SER A 228 13.12 -16.03 17.69
N LEU A 229 11.78 -16.11 17.74
CA LEU A 229 11.05 -17.03 18.59
C LEU A 229 11.01 -18.42 17.96
N PRO A 230 11.47 -19.49 18.64
CA PRO A 230 11.35 -20.86 18.14
C PRO A 230 9.89 -21.28 18.08
N GLU A 231 9.45 -21.80 16.93
CA GLU A 231 8.08 -22.26 16.72
C GLU A 231 7.67 -23.33 17.74
N ALA A 232 8.59 -24.23 18.11
CA ALA A 232 8.35 -25.27 19.10
C ALA A 232 7.99 -24.71 20.49
N GLU A 233 8.58 -23.59 20.90
CA GLU A 233 8.24 -22.93 22.17
C GLU A 233 6.88 -22.27 22.10
N LEU A 234 6.57 -21.62 20.96
CA LEU A 234 5.27 -21.03 20.76
C LEU A 234 4.16 -22.11 20.80
N GLU A 235 4.34 -23.22 20.10
CA GLU A 235 3.40 -24.34 20.10
C GLU A 235 3.27 -24.98 21.48
N HIS A 236 4.38 -25.12 22.23
CA HIS A 236 4.36 -25.65 23.59
C HIS A 236 3.48 -24.82 24.52
N HIS A 237 3.71 -23.50 24.59
CA HIS A 237 2.91 -22.60 25.41
C HIS A 237 1.46 -22.50 24.92
N ALA A 238 1.22 -22.53 23.61
CA ALA A 238 -0.13 -22.55 23.04
C ALA A 238 -0.92 -23.80 23.49
N ALA A 239 -0.28 -24.96 23.51
CA ALA A 239 -0.91 -26.19 24.00
C ALA A 239 -1.24 -26.13 25.49
N GLN A 240 -0.38 -25.55 26.34
CA GLN A 240 -0.63 -25.38 27.77
C GLN A 240 -1.75 -24.38 28.03
N VAL A 241 -1.81 -23.28 27.31
CA VAL A 241 -2.90 -22.30 27.39
C VAL A 241 -4.23 -22.94 26.94
N ALA A 242 -4.21 -23.69 25.84
CA ALA A 242 -5.41 -24.38 25.34
C ALA A 242 -5.95 -25.42 26.32
N SER A 243 -5.07 -26.14 27.06
CA SER A 243 -5.43 -27.07 28.09
C SER A 243 -5.75 -26.41 29.47
N LYS A 244 -5.68 -25.08 29.54
CA LYS A 244 -5.89 -24.29 30.77
C LYS A 244 -4.89 -24.62 31.90
N THR A 245 -3.71 -25.11 31.56
CA THR A 245 -2.64 -25.40 32.52
C THR A 245 -1.68 -24.22 32.67
N GLU A 246 -1.74 -23.24 31.78
CA GLU A 246 -0.96 -22.02 31.84
C GLU A 246 -1.83 -20.79 31.57
N ASP A 247 -1.52 -19.67 32.21
CA ASP A 247 -2.15 -18.38 31.96
C ASP A 247 -1.57 -17.74 30.69
N PRO A 248 -2.41 -17.18 29.76
CA PRO A 248 -1.92 -16.57 28.54
C PRO A 248 -0.90 -15.44 28.75
N TYR A 249 -1.05 -14.63 29.79
CA TYR A 249 -0.11 -13.56 30.11
C TYR A 249 1.24 -14.10 30.61
N ALA A 250 1.22 -15.18 31.41
CA ALA A 250 2.42 -15.86 31.86
C ALA A 250 3.19 -16.47 30.68
N ALA A 251 2.48 -17.12 29.75
CA ALA A 251 3.06 -17.65 28.52
C ALA A 251 3.75 -16.55 27.68
N VAL A 252 3.10 -15.40 27.48
CA VAL A 252 3.69 -14.26 26.77
C VAL A 252 4.95 -13.74 27.45
N GLU A 253 4.97 -13.63 28.79
CA GLU A 253 6.16 -13.19 29.53
C GLU A 253 7.32 -14.21 29.45
N ALA A 254 7.02 -15.50 29.45
CA ALA A 254 8.03 -16.54 29.25
C ALA A 254 8.66 -16.45 27.86
N LEU A 255 7.82 -16.35 26.81
CA LEU A 255 8.26 -16.17 25.42
C LEU A 255 9.06 -14.88 25.23
N ARG A 256 8.65 -13.77 25.84
CA ARG A 256 9.36 -12.51 25.83
C ARG A 256 10.77 -12.66 26.44
N THR A 257 10.85 -13.31 27.59
CA THR A 257 12.13 -13.53 28.27
C THR A 257 13.08 -14.37 27.43
N LEU A 258 12.56 -15.40 26.75
CA LEU A 258 13.32 -16.24 25.84
C LEU A 258 13.92 -15.44 24.67
N VAL A 259 13.14 -14.54 24.07
CA VAL A 259 13.60 -13.68 22.97
C VAL A 259 14.65 -12.69 23.45
N MET A 260 14.49 -12.10 24.64
CA MET A 260 15.42 -11.09 25.17
C MET A 260 16.73 -11.67 25.71
N SER A 261 16.82 -12.98 25.94
CA SER A 261 18.01 -13.67 26.44
C SER A 261 18.96 -14.16 25.31
N ARG A 262 18.57 -13.99 24.06
CA ARG A 262 19.35 -14.31 22.85
C ARG A 262 19.93 -13.09 22.18
#